data_c49a60671ecee34f32e39fd627f8d5e5
#
_entry.id   c49a60671ecee34f32e39fd627f8d5e5
#
_cell.length_a   1.000
_cell.length_b   1.000
_cell.length_c   1.000
_cell.angle_alpha   90.00
_cell.angle_beta   90.00
_cell.angle_gamma   90.00
#
_symmetry.space_group_name_H-M   'P 1'
#
loop_
_entity.id
_entity.type
_entity.pdbx_description
1 polymer ?
#
loop_
_entity_poly.entity_id
_entity_poly.type
_entity_poly.pdbx_seq_one_letter_code
_entity_poly.pdbx_strand_id
1 'polypeptide(L)'
;MREYRFDVKRCFTPENVVRLLFVSGCILRIWYAVVTPVTMRGHDIWELSVNAKGKAAYLLRLVEWGKLPDSYELQFYQQPFYYLLSALAAAVMRGLTGIEDAAFLVNAGKVVSCIASCFSLYLSERLLREFCSVRVRGYGMAVLSFTPVFWLTGGRLGEDALTFFFMAAVILGTVEWEKQPDWKHSILLAVLYGCGMMTKISLAFPAFYTAYIFWKNRKSSRFIPKMAVFAVIALP
;
A
#
# COMPACT_ATOMS: atom_id res chain seq x y z
N MET A 1 23.45 45.31 4.28
CA MET A 1 23.41 43.84 4.03
C MET A 1 22.85 43.17 5.27
N ARG A 2 21.63 42.61 5.22
CA ARG A 2 21.08 41.79 6.31
C ARG A 2 21.75 40.43 6.23
N GLU A 3 22.61 40.08 7.19
CA GLU A 3 23.12 38.73 7.35
C GLU A 3 21.93 37.80 7.66
N TYR A 4 21.56 36.96 6.72
CA TYR A 4 20.68 35.82 6.96
C TYR A 4 21.48 34.79 7.78
N ARG A 5 21.53 34.95 9.10
CA ARG A 5 21.97 33.87 9.99
C ARG A 5 20.95 32.74 9.89
N PHE A 6 21.31 31.67 9.22
CA PHE A 6 20.57 30.41 9.19
C PHE A 6 20.54 29.86 10.62
N ASP A 7 19.42 30.02 11.32
CA ASP A 7 19.27 29.52 12.69
C ASP A 7 19.01 27.99 12.61
N VAL A 8 20.09 27.21 12.66
CA VAL A 8 20.13 25.77 12.58
C VAL A 8 19.17 25.14 13.63
N LYS A 9 18.99 25.77 14.81
CA LYS A 9 18.06 25.27 15.84
C LYS A 9 16.59 25.33 15.43
N ARG A 10 16.20 26.23 14.54
CA ARG A 10 14.85 26.28 13.97
C ARG A 10 14.58 25.17 12.97
N CYS A 11 15.60 24.62 12.32
CA CYS A 11 15.45 23.54 11.35
C CYS A 11 15.21 22.17 12.02
N PHE A 12 15.73 21.95 13.23
CA PHE A 12 15.65 20.67 13.95
C PHE A 12 14.56 20.63 15.03
N THR A 13 13.38 21.18 14.74
CA THR A 13 12.23 20.90 15.59
C THR A 13 11.82 19.42 15.46
N PRO A 14 11.27 18.78 16.51
CA PRO A 14 10.85 17.38 16.44
C PRO A 14 9.89 17.09 15.27
N GLU A 15 9.00 18.02 14.92
CA GLU A 15 8.12 17.90 13.76
C GLU A 15 8.89 17.90 12.43
N ASN A 16 9.92 18.75 12.29
CA ASN A 16 10.76 18.79 11.10
C ASN A 16 11.60 17.51 10.96
N VAL A 17 12.03 16.92 12.07
CA VAL A 17 12.71 15.61 12.07
C VAL A 17 11.76 14.52 11.54
N VAL A 18 10.51 14.48 12.00
CA VAL A 18 9.49 13.52 11.47
C VAL A 18 9.30 13.72 9.98
N ARG A 19 9.16 14.96 9.50
CA ARG A 19 9.01 15.25 8.07
C ARG A 19 10.25 14.83 7.27
N LEU A 20 11.44 15.10 7.79
CA LEU A 20 12.70 14.69 7.14
C LEU A 20 12.78 13.17 7.01
N LEU A 21 12.46 12.43 8.07
CA LEU A 21 12.44 10.97 8.06
C LEU A 21 11.43 10.42 7.05
N PHE A 22 10.25 11.03 6.97
CA PHE A 22 9.23 10.69 5.96
C PHE A 22 9.75 10.90 4.54
N VAL A 23 10.28 12.09 4.25
CA VAL A 23 10.80 12.42 2.91
C VAL A 23 11.98 11.51 2.54
N SER A 24 12.92 11.29 3.46
CA SER A 24 14.05 10.38 3.24
C SER A 24 13.58 8.94 2.99
N GLY A 25 12.56 8.49 3.72
CA GLY A 25 11.96 7.18 3.52
C GLY A 25 11.28 7.03 2.15
N CYS A 26 10.61 8.08 1.66
CA CYS A 26 10.04 8.09 0.30
C CYS A 26 11.13 8.10 -0.77
N ILE A 27 12.16 8.95 -0.62
CA ILE A 27 13.30 9.00 -1.55
C ILE A 27 13.98 7.64 -1.63
N LEU A 28 14.21 6.96 -0.50
CA LEU A 28 14.83 5.62 -0.47
C LEU A 28 14.00 4.60 -1.25
N ARG A 29 12.67 4.62 -1.12
CA ARG A 29 11.75 3.73 -1.85
C ARG A 29 11.78 3.97 -3.36
N ILE A 30 11.69 5.23 -3.76
CA ILE A 30 11.72 5.62 -5.17
C ILE A 30 13.08 5.27 -5.78
N TRP A 31 14.18 5.66 -5.10
CA TRP A 31 15.53 5.33 -5.53
C TRP A 31 15.69 3.82 -5.72
N TYR A 32 15.32 3.03 -4.70
CA TYR A 32 15.45 1.58 -4.80
C TYR A 32 14.59 0.99 -5.92
N ALA A 33 13.37 1.48 -6.11
CA ALA A 33 12.50 1.02 -7.19
C ALA A 33 13.10 1.31 -8.58
N VAL A 34 13.79 2.45 -8.74
CA VAL A 34 14.42 2.86 -9.99
C VAL A 34 15.69 2.07 -10.27
N VAL A 35 16.58 1.92 -9.28
CA VAL A 35 17.91 1.30 -9.50
C VAL A 35 17.90 -0.23 -9.48
N THR A 36 16.78 -0.86 -9.12
CA THR A 36 16.63 -2.33 -9.10
C THR A 36 15.57 -2.80 -10.10
N PRO A 37 15.90 -2.88 -11.39
CA PRO A 37 14.97 -3.43 -12.38
C PRO A 37 14.64 -4.90 -12.06
N VAL A 38 13.51 -5.37 -12.57
CA VAL A 38 13.02 -6.74 -12.32
C VAL A 38 14.00 -7.82 -12.75
N THR A 39 14.85 -7.54 -13.74
CA THR A 39 15.89 -8.44 -14.21
C THR A 39 17.06 -8.59 -13.23
N MET A 40 17.24 -7.64 -12.30
CA MET A 40 18.34 -7.66 -11.35
C MET A 40 18.06 -8.52 -10.11
N ARG A 41 16.79 -8.67 -9.72
CA ARG A 41 16.35 -9.47 -8.58
C ARG A 41 15.14 -10.31 -8.94
N GLY A 42 15.39 -11.56 -9.24
CA GLY A 42 14.37 -12.53 -9.63
C GLY A 42 13.48 -13.04 -8.48
N HIS A 43 13.05 -12.16 -7.57
CA HIS A 43 12.12 -12.55 -6.51
C HIS A 43 10.76 -12.92 -7.09
N ASP A 44 10.46 -14.21 -7.12
CA ASP A 44 9.21 -14.76 -7.64
C ASP A 44 8.95 -14.42 -9.13
N ILE A 45 9.99 -13.98 -9.83
CA ILE A 45 10.00 -13.78 -11.27
C ILE A 45 10.91 -14.84 -11.86
N TRP A 46 10.28 -15.89 -12.41
CA TRP A 46 11.00 -17.05 -12.98
C TRP A 46 11.46 -16.75 -14.39
N GLU A 47 10.57 -16.16 -15.19
CA GLU A 47 10.79 -15.82 -16.58
C GLU A 47 9.88 -14.66 -16.97
N LEU A 48 10.35 -13.79 -17.85
CA LEU A 48 9.60 -12.64 -18.39
C LEU A 48 8.82 -13.07 -19.64
N SER A 49 7.87 -13.97 -19.48
CA SER A 49 7.03 -14.50 -20.54
C SER A 49 5.61 -14.76 -20.05
N VAL A 50 4.63 -14.60 -20.94
CA VAL A 50 3.21 -14.94 -20.69
C VAL A 50 3.01 -16.44 -20.43
N ASN A 51 3.89 -17.28 -21.00
CA ASN A 51 3.83 -18.74 -20.84
C ASN A 51 4.54 -19.24 -19.59
N ALA A 52 5.27 -18.37 -18.91
CA ALA A 52 5.96 -18.68 -17.66
C ALA A 52 4.98 -18.78 -16.47
N LYS A 53 5.55 -19.01 -15.29
CA LYS A 53 4.85 -19.02 -14.00
C LYS A 53 5.38 -17.86 -13.15
N GLY A 54 4.60 -17.48 -12.13
CA GLY A 54 5.01 -16.45 -11.19
C GLY A 54 4.41 -15.07 -11.45
N LYS A 55 4.84 -14.12 -10.66
CA LYS A 55 4.21 -12.78 -10.57
C LYS A 55 4.30 -11.98 -11.88
N ALA A 56 5.43 -12.08 -12.59
CA ALA A 56 5.60 -11.40 -13.89
C ALA A 56 4.64 -11.99 -14.95
N ALA A 57 4.54 -13.32 -15.03
CA ALA A 57 3.62 -13.98 -15.94
C ALA A 57 2.16 -13.62 -15.64
N TYR A 58 1.79 -13.51 -14.35
CA TYR A 58 0.45 -13.06 -13.94
C TYR A 58 0.13 -11.68 -14.53
N LEU A 59 1.01 -10.71 -14.35
CA LEU A 59 0.86 -9.36 -14.91
C LEU A 59 0.80 -9.40 -16.43
N LEU A 60 1.74 -10.08 -17.10
CA LEU A 60 1.82 -10.15 -18.55
C LEU A 60 0.58 -10.79 -19.17
N ARG A 61 0.03 -11.87 -18.56
CA ARG A 61 -1.25 -12.47 -19.01
C ARG A 61 -2.41 -11.49 -18.95
N LEU A 62 -2.48 -10.69 -17.89
CA LEU A 62 -3.51 -9.64 -17.80
C LEU A 62 -3.34 -8.57 -18.88
N VAL A 63 -2.12 -8.15 -19.18
CA VAL A 63 -1.84 -7.13 -20.19
C VAL A 63 -2.08 -7.65 -21.61
N GLU A 64 -1.69 -8.89 -21.91
CA GLU A 64 -1.75 -9.47 -23.27
C GLU A 64 -3.12 -10.12 -23.56
N TRP A 65 -3.66 -10.87 -22.60
CA TRP A 65 -4.86 -11.67 -22.83
C TRP A 65 -6.12 -11.06 -22.19
N GLY A 66 -5.97 -10.06 -21.30
CA GLY A 66 -7.09 -9.48 -20.56
C GLY A 66 -7.83 -10.49 -19.66
N LYS A 67 -7.19 -11.61 -19.30
CA LYS A 67 -7.77 -12.70 -18.53
C LYS A 67 -6.96 -13.00 -17.29
N LEU A 68 -7.67 -13.33 -16.20
CA LEU A 68 -7.03 -13.84 -15.00
C LEU A 68 -6.45 -15.24 -15.30
N PRO A 69 -5.23 -15.55 -14.83
CA PRO A 69 -4.67 -16.89 -14.97
C PRO A 69 -5.40 -17.88 -14.08
N ASP A 70 -5.33 -19.16 -14.43
CA ASP A 70 -5.89 -20.23 -13.62
C ASP A 70 -5.19 -20.33 -12.26
N SER A 71 -5.99 -20.45 -11.19
CA SER A 71 -5.50 -20.45 -9.80
C SER A 71 -4.70 -21.70 -9.40
N TYR A 72 -4.69 -22.74 -10.22
CA TYR A 72 -3.98 -24.00 -9.94
C TYR A 72 -2.47 -23.95 -10.18
N GLU A 73 -1.99 -22.91 -10.89
CA GLU A 73 -0.58 -22.78 -11.16
C GLU A 73 0.14 -21.96 -10.08
N LEU A 74 1.47 -22.11 -10.00
CA LEU A 74 2.33 -21.49 -9.01
C LEU A 74 2.14 -19.96 -8.98
N GLN A 75 1.82 -19.42 -7.81
CA GLN A 75 1.56 -17.99 -7.52
C GLN A 75 0.31 -17.38 -8.18
N PHE A 76 -0.41 -18.08 -9.04
CA PHE A 76 -1.67 -17.61 -9.62
C PHE A 76 -2.86 -17.71 -8.65
N TYR A 77 -2.68 -18.38 -7.51
CA TYR A 77 -3.65 -18.39 -6.42
C TYR A 77 -3.73 -17.05 -5.64
N GLN A 78 -2.84 -16.13 -5.93
CA GLN A 78 -2.83 -14.82 -5.25
C GLN A 78 -4.03 -13.98 -5.71
N GLN A 79 -4.57 -13.19 -4.79
CA GLN A 79 -5.70 -12.31 -5.05
C GLN A 79 -5.39 -11.31 -6.17
N PRO A 80 -6.37 -10.99 -7.03
CA PRO A 80 -6.11 -10.31 -8.30
C PRO A 80 -5.88 -8.81 -8.19
N PHE A 81 -6.30 -8.14 -7.13
CA PHE A 81 -6.41 -6.69 -7.10
C PHE A 81 -5.07 -5.97 -7.35
N TYR A 82 -3.98 -6.44 -6.72
CA TYR A 82 -2.66 -5.90 -6.97
C TYR A 82 -2.25 -6.04 -8.45
N TYR A 83 -2.47 -7.22 -9.03
CA TYR A 83 -2.07 -7.51 -10.41
C TYR A 83 -2.91 -6.77 -11.43
N LEU A 84 -4.18 -6.52 -11.15
CA LEU A 84 -5.05 -5.66 -11.97
C LEU A 84 -4.53 -4.22 -12.01
N LEU A 85 -4.17 -3.65 -10.85
CA LEU A 85 -3.59 -2.30 -10.79
C LEU A 85 -2.23 -2.24 -11.52
N SER A 86 -1.40 -3.27 -11.33
CA SER A 86 -0.09 -3.36 -11.97
C SER A 86 -0.21 -3.54 -13.49
N ALA A 87 -1.16 -4.35 -13.95
CA ALA A 87 -1.44 -4.51 -15.38
C ALA A 87 -2.00 -3.22 -16.00
N LEU A 88 -2.86 -2.49 -15.28
CA LEU A 88 -3.34 -1.18 -15.72
C LEU A 88 -2.17 -0.18 -15.86
N ALA A 89 -1.26 -0.12 -14.89
CA ALA A 89 -0.09 0.74 -14.96
C ALA A 89 0.82 0.36 -16.15
N ALA A 90 1.05 -0.94 -16.37
CA ALA A 90 1.81 -1.44 -17.52
C ALA A 90 1.12 -1.10 -18.86
N ALA A 91 -0.19 -1.30 -18.96
CA ALA A 91 -0.96 -0.98 -20.17
C ALA A 91 -0.95 0.52 -20.50
N VAL A 92 -1.08 1.38 -19.48
CA VAL A 92 -0.97 2.84 -19.65
C VAL A 92 0.44 3.21 -20.16
N MET A 93 1.49 2.65 -19.57
CA MET A 93 2.86 2.92 -20.02
C MET A 93 3.12 2.39 -21.41
N ARG A 94 2.60 1.21 -21.79
CA ARG A 94 2.63 0.70 -23.16
C ARG A 94 1.95 1.66 -24.14
N GLY A 95 0.76 2.15 -23.78
CA GLY A 95 0.02 3.10 -24.62
C GLY A 95 0.73 4.44 -24.81
N LEU A 96 1.46 4.93 -23.80
CA LEU A 96 2.19 6.20 -23.85
C LEU A 96 3.53 6.11 -24.61
N THR A 97 4.21 4.98 -24.51
CA THR A 97 5.57 4.82 -25.03
C THR A 97 5.67 3.97 -26.29
N GLY A 98 4.69 3.13 -26.58
CA GLY A 98 4.73 2.14 -27.64
C GLY A 98 5.69 0.96 -27.36
N ILE A 99 6.25 0.85 -26.15
CA ILE A 99 7.21 -0.20 -25.79
C ILE A 99 6.44 -1.44 -25.34
N GLU A 100 6.70 -2.57 -26.00
CA GLU A 100 6.06 -3.88 -25.72
C GLU A 100 7.01 -4.87 -25.01
N ASP A 101 8.22 -4.45 -24.68
CA ASP A 101 9.21 -5.31 -24.00
C ASP A 101 8.67 -5.77 -22.64
N ALA A 102 8.73 -7.08 -22.39
CA ALA A 102 8.18 -7.68 -21.17
C ALA A 102 8.84 -7.14 -19.88
N ALA A 103 10.16 -6.90 -19.90
CA ALA A 103 10.87 -6.34 -18.74
C ALA A 103 10.42 -4.89 -18.48
N PHE A 104 10.19 -4.11 -19.53
CA PHE A 104 9.64 -2.76 -19.41
C PHE A 104 8.24 -2.77 -18.81
N LEU A 105 7.33 -3.62 -19.29
CA LEU A 105 5.96 -3.72 -18.79
C LEU A 105 5.91 -4.16 -17.33
N VAL A 106 6.73 -5.13 -16.95
CA VAL A 106 6.81 -5.60 -15.56
C VAL A 106 7.40 -4.52 -14.65
N ASN A 107 8.41 -3.76 -15.10
CA ASN A 107 8.94 -2.61 -14.35
C ASN A 107 7.90 -1.48 -14.22
N ALA A 108 7.10 -1.23 -15.25
CA ALA A 108 5.99 -0.29 -15.19
C ALA A 108 4.94 -0.71 -14.16
N GLY A 109 4.55 -1.99 -14.13
CA GLY A 109 3.64 -2.54 -13.13
C GLY A 109 4.16 -2.42 -11.69
N LYS A 110 5.47 -2.52 -11.48
CA LYS A 110 6.13 -2.37 -10.18
C LYS A 110 5.94 -0.97 -9.56
N VAL A 111 5.64 0.05 -10.36
CA VAL A 111 5.38 1.41 -9.86
C VAL A 111 4.23 1.42 -8.85
N VAL A 112 3.25 0.52 -8.97
CA VAL A 112 2.16 0.37 -7.99
C VAL A 112 2.70 0.03 -6.60
N SER A 113 3.68 -0.87 -6.49
CA SER A 113 4.34 -1.20 -5.21
C SER A 113 5.06 0.01 -4.61
N CYS A 114 5.76 0.79 -5.44
CA CYS A 114 6.48 1.98 -4.99
C CYS A 114 5.51 3.04 -4.42
N ILE A 115 4.45 3.33 -5.15
CA ILE A 115 3.41 4.28 -4.73
C ILE A 115 2.74 3.79 -3.44
N ALA A 116 2.31 2.52 -3.39
CA ALA A 116 1.69 1.93 -2.22
C ALA A 116 2.60 1.98 -0.98
N SER A 117 3.90 1.72 -1.15
CA SER A 117 4.89 1.79 -0.05
C SER A 117 5.08 3.22 0.48
N CYS A 118 5.08 4.24 -0.39
CA CYS A 118 5.14 5.64 0.03
C CYS A 118 3.86 6.07 0.76
N PHE A 119 2.68 5.69 0.24
CA PHE A 119 1.40 5.96 0.90
C PHE A 119 1.24 5.19 2.21
N SER A 120 1.74 3.96 2.31
CA SER A 120 1.80 3.21 3.56
C SER A 120 2.58 3.97 4.63
N LEU A 121 3.75 4.53 4.27
CA LEU A 121 4.54 5.36 5.18
C LEU A 121 3.79 6.62 5.62
N TYR A 122 3.08 7.29 4.70
CA TYR A 122 2.25 8.46 5.00
C TYR A 122 1.10 8.12 5.98
N LEU A 123 0.36 7.03 5.71
CA LEU A 123 -0.74 6.61 6.58
C LEU A 123 -0.25 6.15 7.95
N SER A 124 0.92 5.51 8.00
CA SER A 124 1.55 5.12 9.27
C SER A 124 1.96 6.34 10.09
N GLU A 125 2.46 7.41 9.46
CA GLU A 125 2.74 8.67 10.16
C GLU A 125 1.44 9.27 10.73
N ARG A 126 0.38 9.30 9.93
CA ARG A 126 -0.93 9.76 10.42
C ARG A 126 -1.44 8.93 11.60
N LEU A 127 -1.30 7.60 11.50
CA LEU A 127 -1.70 6.69 12.58
C LEU A 127 -0.88 6.93 13.86
N LEU A 128 0.44 7.08 13.74
CA LEU A 128 1.31 7.41 14.88
C LEU A 128 0.94 8.75 15.53
N ARG A 129 0.46 9.72 14.74
CA ARG A 129 0.01 11.02 15.23
C ARG A 129 -1.20 10.91 16.16
N GLU A 130 -2.04 9.91 15.95
CA GLU A 130 -3.22 9.68 16.78
C GLU A 130 -2.88 9.20 18.20
N PHE A 131 -1.77 8.45 18.35
CA PHE A 131 -1.48 7.75 19.60
C PHE A 131 -0.18 8.17 20.27
N CYS A 132 0.71 8.86 19.56
CA CYS A 132 2.08 9.06 19.99
C CYS A 132 2.48 10.53 20.07
N SER A 133 3.30 10.86 21.08
CA SER A 133 3.98 12.16 21.12
C SER A 133 4.92 12.32 19.93
N VAL A 134 5.27 13.56 19.57
CA VAL A 134 6.13 13.85 18.42
C VAL A 134 7.50 13.16 18.49
N ARG A 135 8.07 12.98 19.69
CA ARG A 135 9.34 12.27 19.86
C ARG A 135 9.20 10.77 19.52
N VAL A 136 8.15 10.13 20.03
CA VAL A 136 7.87 8.71 19.76
C VAL A 136 7.55 8.51 18.27
N ARG A 137 6.84 9.45 17.63
CA ARG A 137 6.61 9.46 16.18
C ARG A 137 7.93 9.48 15.40
N GLY A 138 8.90 10.29 15.85
CA GLY A 138 10.23 10.31 15.24
C GLY A 138 10.90 8.93 15.24
N TYR A 139 10.90 8.22 16.36
CA TYR A 139 11.43 6.85 16.42
C TYR A 139 10.65 5.88 15.54
N GLY A 140 9.31 5.92 15.59
CA GLY A 140 8.46 5.10 14.72
C GLY A 140 8.72 5.34 13.24
N MET A 141 8.83 6.62 12.85
CA MET A 141 9.14 6.98 11.46
C MET A 141 10.55 6.57 11.04
N ALA A 142 11.55 6.64 11.92
CA ALA A 142 12.89 6.14 11.62
C ALA A 142 12.86 4.63 11.32
N VAL A 143 12.19 3.84 12.16
CA VAL A 143 12.01 2.41 11.94
C VAL A 143 11.30 2.13 10.62
N LEU A 144 10.15 2.74 10.37
CA LEU A 144 9.34 2.50 9.16
C LEU A 144 10.04 2.96 7.87
N SER A 145 10.84 4.04 7.94
CA SER A 145 11.55 4.58 6.79
C SER A 145 12.74 3.71 6.38
N PHE A 146 13.49 3.17 7.36
CA PHE A 146 14.79 2.56 7.09
C PHE A 146 14.84 1.04 7.30
N THR A 147 13.82 0.42 7.91
CA THR A 147 13.78 -1.05 8.01
C THR A 147 13.65 -1.66 6.62
N PRO A 148 14.57 -2.57 6.22
CA PRO A 148 14.67 -3.07 4.85
C PRO A 148 13.39 -3.64 4.27
N VAL A 149 12.61 -4.41 5.05
CA VAL A 149 11.38 -5.03 4.56
C VAL A 149 10.39 -4.01 3.97
N PHE A 150 10.29 -2.81 4.55
CA PHE A 150 9.32 -1.79 4.11
C PHE A 150 9.73 -1.07 2.83
N TRP A 151 11.01 -0.86 2.56
CA TRP A 151 11.43 -0.21 1.32
C TRP A 151 11.78 -1.21 0.22
N LEU A 152 12.25 -2.42 0.57
CA LEU A 152 12.50 -3.48 -0.39
C LEU A 152 11.22 -3.92 -1.10
N THR A 153 10.11 -4.06 -0.37
CA THR A 153 8.81 -4.44 -0.96
C THR A 153 8.27 -3.39 -1.93
N GLY A 154 8.58 -2.10 -1.70
CA GLY A 154 8.24 -1.02 -2.63
C GLY A 154 8.98 -1.08 -3.97
N GLY A 155 10.11 -1.78 -4.06
CA GLY A 155 10.87 -1.98 -5.30
C GLY A 155 10.63 -3.32 -5.99
N ARG A 156 9.67 -4.15 -5.53
CA ARG A 156 9.36 -5.48 -6.08
C ARG A 156 8.00 -5.50 -6.75
N LEU A 157 7.84 -6.39 -7.73
CA LEU A 157 6.52 -6.77 -8.21
C LEU A 157 5.90 -7.74 -7.19
N GLY A 158 4.88 -7.28 -6.47
CA GLY A 158 4.19 -8.10 -5.48
C GLY A 158 3.25 -7.31 -4.59
N GLU A 159 2.29 -8.01 -4.05
CA GLU A 159 1.15 -7.48 -3.29
C GLU A 159 1.52 -6.93 -1.90
N ASP A 160 2.72 -7.20 -1.38
CA ASP A 160 3.10 -6.89 0.01
C ASP A 160 3.04 -5.39 0.33
N ALA A 161 3.57 -4.53 -0.57
CA ALA A 161 3.55 -3.08 -0.36
C ALA A 161 2.12 -2.54 -0.33
N LEU A 162 1.24 -3.04 -1.20
CA LEU A 162 -0.17 -2.67 -1.23
C LEU A 162 -0.92 -3.22 -0.01
N THR A 163 -0.52 -4.38 0.49
CA THR A 163 -1.03 -4.94 1.75
C THR A 163 -0.70 -4.04 2.94
N PHE A 164 0.54 -3.55 3.06
CA PHE A 164 0.92 -2.60 4.12
C PHE A 164 0.14 -1.29 4.03
N PHE A 165 -0.11 -0.81 2.80
CA PHE A 165 -0.96 0.36 2.60
C PHE A 165 -2.38 0.11 3.13
N PHE A 166 -3.03 -0.99 2.74
CA PHE A 166 -4.38 -1.30 3.21
C PHE A 166 -4.43 -1.58 4.72
N MET A 167 -3.43 -2.23 5.30
CA MET A 167 -3.35 -2.42 6.75
C MET A 167 -3.36 -1.08 7.50
N ALA A 168 -2.50 -0.14 7.08
CA ALA A 168 -2.47 1.19 7.68
C ALA A 168 -3.78 1.96 7.44
N ALA A 169 -4.35 1.86 6.24
CA ALA A 169 -5.58 2.53 5.85
C ALA A 169 -6.79 2.04 6.63
N VAL A 170 -6.97 0.72 6.82
CA VAL A 170 -8.11 0.17 7.55
C VAL A 170 -8.01 0.45 9.05
N ILE A 171 -6.81 0.42 9.64
CA ILE A 171 -6.62 0.77 11.04
C ILE A 171 -6.92 2.25 11.25
N LEU A 172 -6.36 3.14 10.44
CA LEU A 172 -6.63 4.57 10.51
C LEU A 172 -8.13 4.87 10.25
N GLY A 173 -8.71 4.25 9.23
CA GLY A 173 -10.13 4.38 8.92
C GLY A 173 -11.04 3.91 10.07
N THR A 174 -10.63 2.87 10.81
CA THR A 174 -11.34 2.42 12.02
C THR A 174 -11.27 3.45 13.14
N VAL A 175 -10.10 4.06 13.35
CA VAL A 175 -9.92 5.15 14.33
C VAL A 175 -10.76 6.38 13.95
N GLU A 176 -10.74 6.77 12.67
CA GLU A 176 -11.55 7.90 12.18
C GLU A 176 -13.05 7.59 12.30
N TRP A 177 -13.47 6.37 12.01
CA TRP A 177 -14.86 5.93 12.21
C TRP A 177 -15.26 5.94 13.69
N GLU A 178 -14.40 5.55 14.62
CA GLU A 178 -14.69 5.62 16.07
C GLU A 178 -14.96 7.06 16.52
N LYS A 179 -14.21 8.02 15.98
CA LYS A 179 -14.39 9.46 16.28
C LYS A 179 -15.68 10.02 15.66
N GLN A 180 -15.99 9.60 14.45
CA GLN A 180 -17.13 10.10 13.68
C GLN A 180 -17.84 8.93 12.99
N PRO A 181 -18.72 8.21 13.69
CA PRO A 181 -19.41 7.05 13.15
C PRO A 181 -20.54 7.47 12.18
N ASP A 182 -20.16 7.93 11.00
CA ASP A 182 -21.06 8.31 9.91
C ASP A 182 -21.03 7.31 8.73
N TRP A 183 -21.91 7.53 7.75
CA TRP A 183 -22.01 6.69 6.57
C TRP A 183 -20.78 6.76 5.68
N LYS A 184 -20.16 7.94 5.55
CA LYS A 184 -19.00 8.14 4.66
C LYS A 184 -17.82 7.30 5.15
N HIS A 185 -17.50 7.38 6.45
CA HIS A 185 -16.43 6.57 7.04
C HIS A 185 -16.76 5.07 7.00
N SER A 186 -18.04 4.69 7.16
CA SER A 186 -18.45 3.28 7.05
C SER A 186 -18.24 2.73 5.65
N ILE A 187 -18.66 3.45 4.61
CA ILE A 187 -18.48 3.07 3.21
C ILE A 187 -17.00 3.03 2.86
N LEU A 188 -16.23 4.07 3.22
CA LEU A 188 -14.80 4.11 2.97
C LEU A 188 -14.09 2.91 3.59
N LEU A 189 -14.39 2.62 4.85
CA LEU A 189 -13.78 1.50 5.57
C LEU A 189 -14.16 0.15 4.91
N ALA A 190 -15.40 0.00 4.47
CA ALA A 190 -15.85 -1.19 3.76
C ALA A 190 -15.12 -1.39 2.42
N VAL A 191 -14.97 -0.31 1.64
CA VAL A 191 -14.21 -0.35 0.37
C VAL A 191 -12.73 -0.68 0.62
N LEU A 192 -12.12 -0.09 1.65
CA LEU A 192 -10.73 -0.39 2.02
C LEU A 192 -10.55 -1.86 2.41
N TYR A 193 -11.50 -2.45 3.14
CA TYR A 193 -11.47 -3.89 3.45
C TYR A 193 -11.69 -4.74 2.21
N GLY A 194 -12.67 -4.43 1.38
CA GLY A 194 -12.94 -5.18 0.14
C GLY A 194 -11.71 -5.21 -0.78
N CYS A 195 -11.17 -4.05 -1.14
CA CYS A 195 -9.95 -3.95 -1.95
C CYS A 195 -8.74 -4.60 -1.27
N GLY A 196 -8.62 -4.42 0.04
CA GLY A 196 -7.53 -5.00 0.82
C GLY A 196 -7.59 -6.53 0.86
N MET A 197 -8.75 -7.13 1.09
CA MET A 197 -8.95 -8.59 1.06
C MET A 197 -8.70 -9.15 -0.34
N MET A 198 -9.10 -8.44 -1.39
CA MET A 198 -8.76 -8.77 -2.78
C MET A 198 -7.27 -8.57 -3.11
N THR A 199 -6.49 -7.94 -2.22
CA THR A 199 -5.04 -7.86 -2.34
C THR A 199 -4.36 -9.01 -1.61
N LYS A 200 -4.73 -9.28 -0.37
CA LYS A 200 -4.15 -10.35 0.45
C LYS A 200 -5.04 -10.68 1.65
N ILE A 201 -5.29 -11.96 1.86
CA ILE A 201 -6.15 -12.44 2.96
C ILE A 201 -5.67 -12.02 4.36
N SER A 202 -4.38 -11.67 4.50
CA SER A 202 -3.82 -11.17 5.77
C SER A 202 -4.48 -9.87 6.27
N LEU A 203 -5.23 -9.16 5.42
CA LEU A 203 -6.10 -8.05 5.83
C LEU A 203 -7.23 -8.47 6.78
N ALA A 204 -7.47 -9.77 6.96
CA ALA A 204 -8.36 -10.27 8.02
C ALA A 204 -7.85 -9.95 9.43
N PHE A 205 -6.53 -9.79 9.64
CA PHE A 205 -6.00 -9.49 10.99
C PHE A 205 -6.50 -8.16 11.56
N PRO A 206 -6.40 -7.01 10.90
CA PRO A 206 -6.96 -5.77 11.43
C PRO A 206 -8.49 -5.79 11.58
N ALA A 207 -9.20 -6.74 10.96
CA ALA A 207 -10.64 -6.88 11.13
C ALA A 207 -11.03 -7.21 12.58
N PHE A 208 -10.18 -7.89 13.35
CA PHE A 208 -10.42 -8.12 14.78
C PHE A 208 -10.45 -6.81 15.56
N TYR A 209 -9.55 -5.88 15.26
CA TYR A 209 -9.56 -4.55 15.87
C TYR A 209 -10.82 -3.78 15.48
N THR A 210 -11.17 -3.77 14.21
CA THR A 210 -12.39 -3.10 13.72
C THR A 210 -13.64 -3.70 14.35
N ALA A 211 -13.73 -5.03 14.45
CA ALA A 211 -14.83 -5.73 15.10
C ALA A 211 -14.96 -5.34 16.59
N TYR A 212 -13.83 -5.25 17.31
CA TYR A 212 -13.80 -4.77 18.68
C TYR A 212 -14.34 -3.35 18.81
N ILE A 213 -13.90 -2.42 17.95
CA ILE A 213 -14.38 -1.03 17.97
C ILE A 213 -15.86 -0.96 17.64
N PHE A 214 -16.34 -1.74 16.69
CA PHE A 214 -17.76 -1.86 16.37
C PHE A 214 -18.56 -2.42 17.55
N TRP A 215 -18.09 -3.47 18.20
CA TRP A 215 -18.73 -4.03 19.39
C TRP A 215 -18.79 -3.03 20.56
N LYS A 216 -17.73 -2.29 20.79
CA LYS A 216 -17.66 -1.21 21.79
C LYS A 216 -18.75 -0.15 21.56
N ASN A 217 -19.00 0.19 20.30
CA ASN A 217 -19.95 1.23 19.89
C ASN A 217 -21.37 0.71 19.56
N ARG A 218 -21.69 -0.58 19.84
CA ARG A 218 -22.95 -1.23 19.46
C ARG A 218 -24.23 -0.59 20.01
N LYS A 219 -24.13 0.17 21.10
CA LYS A 219 -25.27 0.87 21.69
C LYS A 219 -25.65 2.18 20.98
N SER A 220 -24.89 2.61 19.99
CA SER A 220 -25.21 3.79 19.18
C SER A 220 -26.46 3.52 18.31
N SER A 221 -27.42 4.45 18.30
CA SER A 221 -28.73 4.32 17.62
C SER A 221 -28.66 4.08 16.11
N ARG A 222 -27.51 4.30 15.48
CA ARG A 222 -27.30 4.10 14.03
C ARG A 222 -26.29 3.00 13.73
N PHE A 223 -25.98 2.13 14.68
CA PHE A 223 -24.95 1.10 14.53
C PHE A 223 -25.36 0.01 13.52
N ILE A 224 -26.56 -0.58 13.68
CA ILE A 224 -27.01 -1.70 12.86
C ILE A 224 -27.04 -1.39 11.35
N PRO A 225 -27.62 -0.25 10.88
CA PRO A 225 -27.60 0.07 9.47
C PRO A 225 -26.20 0.23 8.90
N LYS A 226 -25.27 0.82 9.66
CA LYS A 226 -23.86 1.02 9.23
C LYS A 226 -23.11 -0.29 9.12
N MET A 227 -23.35 -1.24 10.03
CA MET A 227 -22.79 -2.58 10.00
C MET A 227 -23.31 -3.38 8.80
N ALA A 228 -24.60 -3.26 8.47
CA ALA A 228 -25.16 -3.93 7.30
C ALA A 228 -24.47 -3.47 6.01
N VAL A 229 -24.30 -2.16 5.83
CA VAL A 229 -23.58 -1.59 4.67
C VAL A 229 -22.13 -2.09 4.64
N PHE A 230 -21.44 -2.06 5.79
CA PHE A 230 -20.09 -2.58 5.89
C PHE A 230 -20.02 -4.06 5.47
N ALA A 231 -20.91 -4.92 5.99
CA ALA A 231 -20.93 -6.34 5.68
C ALA A 231 -21.17 -6.62 4.19
N VAL A 232 -22.09 -5.87 3.54
CA VAL A 232 -22.38 -6.02 2.11
C VAL A 232 -21.20 -5.64 1.21
N ILE A 233 -20.44 -4.61 1.57
CA ILE A 233 -19.37 -4.07 0.73
C ILE A 233 -18.02 -4.72 1.03
N ALA A 234 -17.75 -5.08 2.29
CA ALA A 234 -16.45 -5.61 2.71
C ALA A 234 -16.26 -7.12 2.45
N LEU A 235 -17.36 -7.86 2.26
CA LEU A 235 -17.33 -9.28 1.91
C LEU A 235 -17.54 -9.41 0.39
N PRO A 236 -16.47 -9.70 -0.38
CA PRO A 236 -16.55 -9.92 -1.81
C PRO A 236 -17.25 -11.23 -2.13
#